data_f63f98ddb21c1edc4e79c11170e28dcd
#
_entry.id   f63f98ddb21c1edc4e79c11170e28dcd
#
_cell.length_a   1.000
_cell.length_b   1.000
_cell.length_c   1.000
_cell.angle_alpha   90.00
_cell.angle_beta   90.00
_cell.angle_gamma   90.00
#
_symmetry.space_group_name_H-M   'P 1'
#
loop_
_entity.id
_entity.type
_entity.pdbx_description
1 polymer ?
#
loop_
_entity_poly.entity_id
_entity_poly.type
_entity_poly.pdbx_seq_one_letter_code
_entity_poly.pdbx_strand_id
1 'polypeptide(L)'
;LAIAASLLCGYIGMVEGHNPSAPVVGRGYERRNLRLPLTIEDALERMENSKTIEKYLGHKFITGYVAVKRAEHENFKRVISSWEREFLLFAV
;
A
#
# COMPACT_ATOMS: atom_id res chain seq x y z
N LEU A 1 -7.38 -7.11 -6.18
CA LEU A 1 -6.28 -6.24 -6.61
C LEU A 1 -4.89 -6.83 -6.35
N ALA A 2 -4.63 -7.45 -5.19
CA ALA A 2 -3.29 -7.96 -4.84
C ALA A 2 -2.72 -8.95 -5.88
N ILE A 3 -3.52 -9.92 -6.32
CA ILE A 3 -3.10 -10.88 -7.36
C ILE A 3 -2.81 -10.16 -8.67
N ALA A 4 -3.70 -9.26 -9.10
CA ALA A 4 -3.53 -8.49 -10.32
C ALA A 4 -2.27 -7.60 -10.26
N ALA A 5 -2.02 -6.96 -9.13
CA ALA A 5 -0.83 -6.14 -8.92
C ALA A 5 0.46 -6.98 -8.95
N SER A 6 0.46 -8.18 -8.37
CA SER A 6 1.61 -9.08 -8.41
C SER A 6 1.92 -9.54 -9.84
N LEU A 7 0.90 -9.91 -10.61
CA LEU A 7 1.06 -10.27 -12.02
C LEU A 7 1.53 -9.08 -12.86
N LEU A 8 0.99 -7.89 -12.59
CA LEU A 8 1.40 -6.65 -13.25
C LEU A 8 2.88 -6.32 -12.98
N CYS A 9 3.32 -6.44 -11.73
CA CYS A 9 4.74 -6.23 -11.37
C CYS A 9 5.66 -7.21 -12.13
N GLY A 10 5.28 -8.48 -12.24
CA GLY A 10 6.01 -9.47 -13.03
C GLY A 10 6.07 -9.09 -14.51
N TYR A 11 4.94 -8.68 -15.08
CA TYR A 11 4.85 -8.25 -16.47
C TYR A 11 5.73 -7.01 -16.74
N ILE A 12 5.66 -6.00 -15.88
CA ILE A 12 6.50 -4.78 -16.00
C ILE A 12 7.98 -5.15 -15.93
N GLY A 13 8.37 -6.02 -14.99
CA GLY A 13 9.75 -6.49 -14.87
C GLY A 13 10.27 -7.15 -16.14
N MET A 14 9.44 -7.94 -16.81
CA MET A 14 9.80 -8.57 -18.10
C MET A 14 9.90 -7.55 -19.23
N VAL A 15 8.91 -6.66 -19.36
CA VAL A 15 8.84 -5.68 -20.48
C VAL A 15 9.93 -4.63 -20.36
N GLU A 16 10.21 -4.16 -19.16
CA GLU A 16 11.21 -3.11 -18.90
C GLU A 16 12.61 -3.66 -18.60
N GLY A 17 12.77 -4.99 -18.59
CA GLY A 17 14.06 -5.63 -18.40
C GLY A 17 14.67 -5.38 -17.02
N HIS A 18 13.85 -5.30 -15.97
CA HIS A 18 14.33 -5.08 -14.61
C HIS A 18 15.08 -6.29 -14.08
N ASN A 19 16.28 -6.06 -13.60
CA ASN A 19 17.03 -7.09 -12.87
C ASN A 19 16.71 -7.01 -11.38
N PRO A 20 16.56 -8.16 -10.69
CA PRO A 20 16.37 -8.18 -9.26
C PRO A 20 17.60 -7.57 -8.55
N SER A 21 17.37 -6.92 -7.42
CA SER A 21 18.46 -6.48 -6.57
C SER A 21 19.27 -7.67 -6.03
N ALA A 22 20.51 -7.43 -5.62
CA ALA A 22 21.32 -8.47 -4.99
C ALA A 22 20.59 -9.11 -3.80
N PRO A 23 20.79 -10.41 -3.56
CA PRO A 23 20.19 -11.11 -2.42
C PRO A 23 20.47 -10.38 -1.11
N VAL A 24 19.51 -10.39 -0.22
CA VAL A 24 19.68 -9.81 1.12
C VAL A 24 20.44 -10.79 1.98
N VAL A 25 21.60 -10.37 2.50
CA VAL A 25 22.33 -11.12 3.52
C VAL A 25 21.91 -10.55 4.88
N GLY A 26 21.41 -11.40 5.78
CA GLY A 26 20.89 -10.99 7.07
C GLY A 26 19.37 -10.73 7.09
N ARG A 27 18.92 -9.85 7.98
CA ARG A 27 17.48 -9.55 8.14
C ARG A 27 17.01 -8.54 7.11
N GLY A 28 16.04 -8.93 6.26
CA GLY A 28 15.47 -8.07 5.23
C GLY A 28 14.86 -6.76 5.76
N TYR A 29 14.41 -6.77 7.01
CA TYR A 29 13.84 -5.59 7.69
C TYR A 29 14.84 -4.45 7.96
N GLU A 30 16.12 -4.72 7.92
CA GLU A 30 17.18 -3.72 8.14
C GLU A 30 17.40 -2.82 6.91
N ARG A 31 16.94 -3.24 5.73
CA ARG A 31 17.00 -2.45 4.51
C ARG A 31 15.89 -1.42 4.46
N ARG A 32 16.19 -0.18 4.84
CA ARG A 32 15.23 0.94 4.86
C ARG A 32 14.65 1.30 3.49
N ASN A 33 15.36 1.06 2.41
CA ASN A 33 14.97 1.49 1.05
C ASN A 33 13.91 0.61 0.37
N LEU A 34 13.59 -0.55 0.93
CA LEU A 34 12.64 -1.51 0.36
C LEU A 34 11.42 -1.74 1.26
N ARG A 35 11.13 -0.82 2.16
CA ARG A 35 9.99 -0.99 3.07
C ARG A 35 8.68 -0.83 2.34
N LEU A 36 7.80 -1.80 2.54
CA LEU A 36 6.39 -1.64 2.24
C LEU A 36 5.81 -0.50 3.07
N PRO A 37 4.81 0.22 2.57
CA PRO A 37 4.11 1.23 3.35
C PRO A 37 3.54 0.60 4.63
N LEU A 38 3.65 1.31 5.74
CA LEU A 38 3.20 0.83 7.05
C LEU A 38 1.73 1.15 7.30
N THR A 39 1.21 2.16 6.62
CA THR A 39 -0.17 2.61 6.75
C THR A 39 -0.90 2.52 5.43
N ILE A 40 -2.23 2.48 5.50
CA ILE A 40 -3.05 2.48 4.28
C ILE A 40 -2.95 3.83 3.57
N GLU A 41 -2.81 4.93 4.29
CA GLU A 41 -2.63 6.26 3.72
C GLU A 41 -1.36 6.33 2.88
N ASP A 42 -0.23 5.89 3.41
CA ASP A 42 1.05 5.84 2.67
C ASP A 42 0.95 4.95 1.42
N ALA A 43 0.23 3.83 1.54
CA ALA A 43 0.03 2.91 0.42
C ALA A 43 -0.81 3.56 -0.70
N LEU A 44 -1.89 4.24 -0.32
CA LEU A 44 -2.76 4.94 -1.27
C LEU A 44 -2.07 6.12 -1.94
N GLU A 45 -1.28 6.90 -1.17
CA GLU A 45 -0.49 8.00 -1.72
C GLU A 45 0.55 7.50 -2.73
N ARG A 46 1.26 6.42 -2.42
CA ARG A 46 2.20 5.79 -3.36
C ARG A 46 1.51 5.28 -4.62
N MET A 47 0.30 4.72 -4.49
CA MET A 47 -0.48 4.26 -5.62
C MET A 47 -0.90 5.43 -6.53
N GLU A 48 -1.40 6.53 -5.94
CA GLU A 48 -1.78 7.74 -6.68
C GLU A 48 -0.61 8.37 -7.44
N ASN A 49 0.57 8.40 -6.82
CA ASN A 49 1.76 9.03 -7.39
C ASN A 49 2.54 8.12 -8.35
N SER A 50 2.14 6.85 -8.49
CA SER A 50 2.83 5.89 -9.34
C SER A 50 2.40 5.99 -10.79
N LYS A 51 3.16 6.70 -11.60
CA LYS A 51 2.93 6.80 -13.05
C LYS A 51 3.01 5.44 -13.75
N THR A 52 3.83 4.52 -13.24
CA THR A 52 3.93 3.17 -13.78
C THR A 52 2.63 2.40 -13.60
N ILE A 53 2.07 2.42 -12.40
CA ILE A 53 0.78 1.76 -12.11
C ILE A 53 -0.35 2.44 -12.91
N GLU A 54 -0.35 3.76 -12.98
CA GLU A 54 -1.33 4.54 -13.75
C GLU A 54 -1.32 4.17 -15.23
N LYS A 55 -0.14 3.99 -15.82
CA LYS A 55 0.02 3.57 -17.22
C LYS A 55 -0.69 2.27 -17.55
N TYR A 56 -0.66 1.30 -16.63
CA TYR A 56 -1.21 -0.04 -16.86
C TYR A 56 -2.64 -0.23 -16.34
N LEU A 57 -3.00 0.35 -15.22
CA LEU A 57 -4.35 0.23 -14.63
C LEU A 57 -5.31 1.34 -15.06
N GLY A 58 -4.78 2.46 -15.53
CA GLY A 58 -5.53 3.62 -15.96
C GLY A 58 -5.91 4.56 -14.81
N HIS A 59 -5.90 5.86 -15.12
CA HIS A 59 -6.19 6.93 -14.16
C HIS A 59 -7.56 6.78 -13.47
N LYS A 60 -8.61 6.45 -14.23
CA LYS A 60 -9.97 6.30 -13.70
C LYS A 60 -10.05 5.20 -12.64
N PHE A 61 -9.37 4.07 -12.87
CA PHE A 61 -9.35 2.98 -11.90
C PHE A 61 -8.65 3.40 -10.62
N ILE A 62 -7.48 4.01 -10.71
CA ILE A 62 -6.71 4.45 -9.54
C ILE A 62 -7.50 5.45 -8.72
N THR A 63 -8.05 6.49 -9.35
CA THR A 63 -8.85 7.52 -8.68
C THR A 63 -10.06 6.92 -7.96
N GLY A 64 -10.79 6.03 -8.63
CA GLY A 64 -11.96 5.37 -8.04
C GLY A 64 -11.59 4.45 -6.87
N TYR A 65 -10.54 3.63 -7.05
CA TYR A 65 -10.07 2.72 -6.01
C TYR A 65 -9.59 3.46 -4.76
N VAL A 66 -8.76 4.51 -4.95
CA VAL A 66 -8.24 5.31 -3.85
C VAL A 66 -9.36 6.03 -3.11
N ALA A 67 -10.33 6.61 -3.83
CA ALA A 67 -11.49 7.27 -3.22
C ALA A 67 -12.29 6.32 -2.32
N VAL A 68 -12.58 5.11 -2.82
CA VAL A 68 -13.30 4.09 -2.05
C VAL A 68 -12.51 3.67 -0.81
N LYS A 69 -11.21 3.40 -0.96
CA LYS A 69 -10.37 2.96 0.16
C LYS A 69 -10.17 4.04 1.21
N ARG A 70 -10.08 5.30 0.83
CA ARG A 70 -10.08 6.42 1.78
C ARG A 70 -11.40 6.52 2.55
N ALA A 71 -12.53 6.40 1.87
CA ALA A 71 -13.83 6.41 2.53
C ALA A 71 -14.01 5.24 3.51
N GLU A 72 -13.60 4.03 3.13
CA GLU A 72 -13.59 2.87 4.03
C GLU A 72 -12.72 3.12 5.27
N HIS A 73 -11.53 3.67 5.09
CA HIS A 73 -10.61 3.96 6.18
C HIS A 73 -11.13 5.05 7.11
N GLU A 74 -11.72 6.11 6.58
CA GLU A 74 -12.38 7.15 7.39
C GLU A 74 -13.55 6.60 8.22
N ASN A 75 -14.33 5.69 7.63
CA ASN A 75 -15.39 5.01 8.37
C ASN A 75 -14.82 4.12 9.49
N PHE A 76 -13.74 3.41 9.21
CA PHE A 76 -13.05 2.59 10.21
C PHE A 76 -12.55 3.43 11.39
N LYS A 77 -11.95 4.59 11.13
CA LYS A 77 -11.45 5.52 12.17
C LYS A 77 -12.53 6.05 13.10
N ARG A 78 -13.79 6.06 12.65
CA ARG A 78 -14.92 6.52 13.48
C ARG A 78 -15.40 5.46 14.47
N VAL A 79 -14.99 4.23 14.29
CA VAL A 79 -15.39 3.12 15.17
C VAL A 79 -14.43 3.06 16.36
N ILE A 80 -14.97 3.30 17.56
CA ILE A 80 -14.21 3.13 18.79
C ILE A 80 -14.04 1.64 19.05
N SER A 81 -12.80 1.16 19.06
CA SER A 81 -12.50 -0.25 19.30
C SER A 81 -12.76 -0.65 20.75
N SER A 82 -12.95 -1.96 20.99
CA SER A 82 -13.08 -2.49 22.35
C SER A 82 -11.84 -2.18 23.19
N TRP A 83 -10.66 -2.21 22.58
CA TRP A 83 -9.39 -1.87 23.22
C TRP A 83 -9.34 -0.41 23.67
N GLU A 84 -9.75 0.52 22.82
CA GLU A 84 -9.81 1.95 23.19
C GLU A 84 -10.79 2.20 24.34
N ARG A 85 -11.93 1.52 24.32
CA ARG A 85 -12.91 1.61 25.40
C ARG A 85 -12.38 1.06 26.73
N GLU A 86 -11.64 -0.04 26.68
CA GLU A 86 -11.14 -0.72 27.88
C GLU A 86 -9.93 -0.01 28.49
N PHE A 87 -9.01 0.48 27.66
CA PHE A 87 -7.72 1.00 28.11
C PHE A 87 -7.60 2.53 28.07
N LEU A 88 -8.34 3.21 27.20
CA LEU A 88 -8.20 4.66 27.03
C LEU A 88 -9.32 5.48 27.67
N LEU A 89 -10.51 4.91 27.86
CA LEU A 89 -11.64 5.66 28.40
C LEU A 89 -11.38 6.19 29.81
N PHE A 90 -10.59 5.50 30.61
CA PHE A 90 -10.26 5.86 31.99
C PHE A 90 -8.84 6.44 32.14
N ALA A 91 -8.10 6.61 31.06
CA ALA A 91 -6.73 7.11 31.06
C ALA A 91 -6.65 8.65 30.88
N VAL A 92 -7.80 9.30 30.75
CA VAL A 92 -7.90 10.73 30.54
C VAL A 92 -8.24 11.46 31.83
#